data_aa694a2159b095c8d4b682d34e6d8e2c
#
_entry.id   aa694a2159b095c8d4b682d34e6d8e2c
#
_cell.length_a   1.000
_cell.length_b   1.000
_cell.length_c   1.000
_cell.angle_alpha   90.00
_cell.angle_beta   90.00
_cell.angle_gamma   90.00
#
_symmetry.space_group_name_H-M   'P 1'
#
loop_
_entity.id
_entity.type
_entity.pdbx_description
1 polymer ?
#
loop_
_entity_poly.entity_id
_entity_poly.type
_entity_poly.pdbx_seq_one_letter_code
_entity_poly.pdbx_strand_id
1 'polypeptide(L)'
;MRVLVITADDYGYWPSYNKGILDAIEMGAVDCVSAMVEREYCVPEPLLESGAEIGLHIEFEGRWGPRSGAPAKTALRVQLERFGDLFGRWPSFLNGHKHCHARPELATPVFQTAQQIGAPVRSVNPDHRQWLRERGIDTPDLLIGRMESRQPAEPPELRNPPQGITEWMVHPGHRDKDSGSSYDRARQEDLAVLQKIMLRARYDEPVWGDARRSTLKAAFSQETAES
;
A
#
# COMPACT_ATOMS: atom_id res chain seq x y z
N MET A 1 21.68 0.38 -4.16
CA MET A 1 20.97 -0.21 -3.00
C MET A 1 19.78 -1.02 -3.50
N ARG A 2 19.41 -2.11 -2.84
CA ARG A 2 18.16 -2.84 -3.08
C ARG A 2 17.29 -2.72 -1.84
N VAL A 3 16.09 -2.22 -2.01
CA VAL A 3 15.12 -2.05 -0.92
C VAL A 3 13.82 -2.72 -1.33
N LEU A 4 13.28 -3.56 -0.46
CA LEU A 4 11.97 -4.16 -0.60
C LEU A 4 11.05 -3.62 0.51
N VAL A 5 9.95 -3.01 0.10
CA VAL A 5 8.89 -2.53 0.99
C VAL A 5 7.63 -3.34 0.73
N ILE A 6 7.06 -3.94 1.76
CA ILE A 6 5.83 -4.74 1.65
C ILE A 6 4.66 -3.91 2.18
N THR A 7 3.73 -3.58 1.29
CA THR A 7 2.56 -2.76 1.59
C THR A 7 1.29 -3.59 1.54
N ALA A 8 0.58 -3.70 2.67
CA ALA A 8 -0.74 -4.30 2.72
C ALA A 8 -1.82 -3.26 2.40
N ASP A 9 -2.60 -3.54 1.36
CA ASP A 9 -3.70 -2.68 0.93
C ASP A 9 -5.04 -3.08 1.57
N ASP A 10 -6.02 -2.18 1.50
CA ASP A 10 -7.42 -2.39 1.85
C ASP A 10 -7.74 -2.54 3.35
N TYR A 11 -6.94 -1.97 4.27
CA TYR A 11 -7.35 -1.90 5.68
C TYR A 11 -8.64 -1.06 5.82
N GLY A 12 -9.62 -1.61 6.51
CA GLY A 12 -10.95 -1.01 6.61
C GLY A 12 -11.99 -1.63 5.69
N TYR A 13 -11.57 -2.48 4.72
CA TYR A 13 -12.49 -3.08 3.77
C TYR A 13 -13.47 -4.04 4.44
N TRP A 14 -12.98 -4.96 5.30
CA TRP A 14 -13.78 -5.98 5.97
C TRP A 14 -13.07 -6.49 7.23
N PRO A 15 -13.81 -6.86 8.31
CA PRO A 15 -13.18 -7.24 9.59
C PRO A 15 -12.18 -8.39 9.49
N SER A 16 -12.52 -9.46 8.77
CA SER A 16 -11.63 -10.62 8.59
C SER A 16 -10.37 -10.28 7.77
N TYR A 17 -10.45 -9.30 6.88
CA TYR A 17 -9.30 -8.79 6.11
C TYR A 17 -8.40 -7.92 7.00
N ASN A 18 -8.99 -7.02 7.79
CA ASN A 18 -8.25 -6.26 8.78
C ASN A 18 -7.45 -7.18 9.71
N LYS A 19 -8.10 -8.26 10.20
CA LYS A 19 -7.42 -9.25 11.03
C LYS A 19 -6.22 -9.87 10.32
N GLY A 20 -6.34 -10.28 9.07
CA GLY A 20 -5.23 -10.85 8.31
C GLY A 20 -4.10 -9.86 8.06
N ILE A 21 -4.42 -8.57 7.86
CA ILE A 21 -3.42 -7.50 7.75
C ILE A 21 -2.67 -7.35 9.10
N LEU A 22 -3.38 -7.30 10.21
CA LEU A 22 -2.78 -7.19 11.55
C LEU A 22 -1.91 -8.41 11.89
N ASP A 23 -2.37 -9.63 11.57
CA ASP A 23 -1.57 -10.85 11.73
C ASP A 23 -0.27 -10.77 10.90
N ALA A 24 -0.33 -10.22 9.67
CA ALA A 24 0.84 -10.04 8.82
C ALA A 24 1.83 -9.00 9.38
N ILE A 25 1.33 -7.93 10.00
CA ILE A 25 2.18 -6.94 10.69
C ILE A 25 2.85 -7.57 11.91
N GLU A 26 2.09 -8.27 12.75
CA GLU A 26 2.60 -8.93 13.96
C GLU A 26 3.72 -9.92 13.66
N MET A 27 3.62 -10.63 12.53
CA MET A 27 4.70 -11.49 12.04
C MET A 27 5.93 -10.72 11.53
N GLY A 28 5.87 -9.40 11.41
CA GLY A 28 6.91 -8.59 10.76
C GLY A 28 6.96 -8.78 9.23
N ALA A 29 5.87 -9.24 8.62
CA ALA A 29 5.80 -9.53 7.19
C ALA A 29 5.32 -8.33 6.35
N VAL A 30 4.85 -7.26 6.98
CA VAL A 30 4.32 -6.06 6.34
C VAL A 30 4.97 -4.83 6.97
N ASP A 31 5.43 -3.92 6.14
CA ASP A 31 6.12 -2.68 6.55
C ASP A 31 5.15 -1.48 6.53
N CYS A 32 4.24 -1.47 5.57
CA CYS A 32 3.29 -0.38 5.32
C CYS A 32 1.87 -0.91 5.20
N VAL A 33 0.89 -0.10 5.61
CA VAL A 33 -0.54 -0.40 5.44
C VAL A 33 -1.24 0.80 4.84
N SER A 34 -2.07 0.59 3.82
CA SER A 34 -2.91 1.65 3.29
C SER A 34 -4.37 1.49 3.74
N ALA A 35 -4.92 2.57 4.34
CA ALA A 35 -6.20 2.58 5.02
C ALA A 35 -7.30 3.25 4.19
N MET A 36 -8.46 2.60 4.12
CA MET A 36 -9.68 3.04 3.45
C MET A 36 -10.55 3.81 4.46
N VAL A 37 -10.27 5.08 4.65
CA VAL A 37 -10.79 5.89 5.76
C VAL A 37 -12.31 6.14 5.76
N GLU A 38 -12.95 6.00 4.59
CA GLU A 38 -14.41 6.15 4.48
C GLU A 38 -15.16 4.87 4.85
N ARG A 39 -14.44 3.77 5.08
CA ARG A 39 -15.05 2.48 5.42
C ARG A 39 -15.34 2.39 6.92
N GLU A 40 -16.47 1.78 7.28
CA GLU A 40 -16.92 1.61 8.66
C GLU A 40 -15.98 0.74 9.53
N TYR A 41 -15.21 -0.14 8.90
CA TYR A 41 -14.26 -1.01 9.59
C TYR A 41 -12.83 -0.43 9.65
N CYS A 42 -12.64 0.83 9.25
CA CYS A 42 -11.35 1.52 9.39
C CYS A 42 -11.17 2.02 10.83
N VAL A 43 -10.79 1.11 11.72
CA VAL A 43 -10.55 1.38 13.14
C VAL A 43 -9.07 1.72 13.33
N PRO A 44 -8.71 2.95 13.81
CA PRO A 44 -7.33 3.41 13.80
C PRO A 44 -6.43 2.78 14.88
N GLU A 45 -6.95 2.44 16.06
CA GLU A 45 -6.16 2.03 17.21
C GLU A 45 -5.24 0.85 16.92
N PRO A 46 -5.66 -0.27 16.29
CA PRO A 46 -4.76 -1.39 16.03
C PRO A 46 -3.60 -1.04 15.10
N LEU A 47 -3.80 -0.12 14.14
CA LEU A 47 -2.72 0.34 13.27
C LEU A 47 -1.77 1.30 13.98
N LEU A 48 -2.29 2.19 14.84
CA LEU A 48 -1.45 3.12 15.61
C LEU A 48 -0.53 2.39 16.58
N GLU A 49 -0.98 1.27 17.12
CA GLU A 49 -0.20 0.41 18.03
C GLU A 49 0.77 -0.53 17.31
N SER A 50 0.58 -0.77 16.02
CA SER A 50 1.32 -1.79 15.27
C SER A 50 2.76 -1.41 14.90
N GLY A 51 3.07 -0.12 14.86
CA GLY A 51 4.35 0.40 14.36
C GLY A 51 4.51 0.40 12.84
N ALA A 52 3.53 -0.08 12.07
CA ALA A 52 3.56 -0.01 10.61
C ALA A 52 3.38 1.44 10.12
N GLU A 53 3.97 1.77 8.97
CA GLU A 53 3.65 3.04 8.31
C GLU A 53 2.22 3.00 7.75
N ILE A 54 1.46 4.08 7.98
CA ILE A 54 0.07 4.16 7.56
C ILE A 54 -0.07 5.19 6.43
N GLY A 55 -0.53 4.71 5.26
CA GLY A 55 -0.86 5.51 4.10
C GLY A 55 -2.37 5.61 3.86
N LEU A 56 -2.76 6.53 3.00
CA LEU A 56 -4.14 6.67 2.55
C LEU A 56 -4.40 5.80 1.31
N HIS A 57 -5.34 4.85 1.43
CA HIS A 57 -5.86 4.08 0.30
C HIS A 57 -7.07 4.80 -0.30
N ILE A 58 -6.83 5.63 -1.31
CA ILE A 58 -7.82 6.50 -1.92
C ILE A 58 -8.91 5.66 -2.59
N GLU A 59 -10.18 5.97 -2.35
CA GLU A 59 -11.32 5.36 -3.01
C GLU A 59 -12.08 6.38 -3.86
N PHE A 60 -12.41 5.98 -5.09
CA PHE A 60 -13.14 6.82 -6.04
C PHE A 60 -14.29 6.11 -6.73
N GLU A 61 -14.60 4.88 -6.35
CA GLU A 61 -15.66 4.08 -6.94
C GLU A 61 -16.68 3.57 -5.92
N GLY A 62 -17.90 3.32 -6.41
CA GLY A 62 -18.94 2.69 -5.63
C GLY A 62 -19.55 3.59 -4.55
N ARG A 63 -20.07 2.96 -3.51
CA ARG A 63 -20.74 3.62 -2.37
C ARG A 63 -19.83 4.60 -1.62
N TRP A 64 -18.53 4.36 -1.66
CA TRP A 64 -17.49 5.09 -0.92
C TRP A 64 -16.70 6.07 -1.81
N GLY A 65 -17.01 6.10 -3.10
CA GLY A 65 -16.47 7.09 -4.00
C GLY A 65 -17.12 8.46 -3.80
N PRO A 66 -16.64 9.50 -4.49
CA PRO A 66 -17.26 10.81 -4.42
C PRO A 66 -18.75 10.69 -4.74
N ARG A 67 -19.58 11.33 -3.94
CA ARG A 67 -21.01 11.51 -4.28
C ARG A 67 -21.08 12.02 -5.70
N SER A 68 -21.94 11.43 -6.53
CA SER A 68 -22.02 11.71 -7.95
C SER A 68 -21.97 13.22 -8.23
N GLY A 69 -20.93 13.65 -9.00
CA GLY A 69 -20.72 15.03 -9.36
C GLY A 69 -19.75 15.85 -8.46
N ALA A 70 -19.24 15.28 -7.37
CA ALA A 70 -18.20 16.00 -6.61
C ALA A 70 -16.89 16.03 -7.40
N PRO A 71 -16.21 17.21 -7.50
CA PRO A 71 -14.89 17.26 -8.10
C PRO A 71 -13.90 16.32 -7.39
N ALA A 72 -13.05 15.65 -8.16
CA ALA A 72 -12.03 14.72 -7.65
C ALA A 72 -11.20 15.31 -6.50
N LYS A 73 -10.80 16.57 -6.61
CA LYS A 73 -10.08 17.30 -5.57
C LYS A 73 -10.85 17.39 -4.26
N THR A 74 -12.16 17.64 -4.30
CA THR A 74 -13.00 17.72 -3.10
C THR A 74 -13.12 16.38 -2.40
N ALA A 75 -13.34 15.31 -3.17
CA ALA A 75 -13.44 13.96 -2.61
C ALA A 75 -12.12 13.48 -1.99
N LEU A 76 -10.98 13.77 -2.61
CA LEU A 76 -9.68 13.48 -2.04
C LEU A 76 -9.43 14.27 -0.75
N ARG A 77 -9.80 15.56 -0.73
CA ARG A 77 -9.68 16.41 0.48
C ARG A 77 -10.47 15.83 1.64
N VAL A 78 -11.71 15.37 1.41
CA VAL A 78 -12.54 14.74 2.45
C VAL A 78 -11.86 13.49 3.03
N GLN A 79 -11.32 12.62 2.17
CA GLN A 79 -10.59 11.44 2.64
C GLN A 79 -9.31 11.82 3.41
N LEU A 80 -8.61 12.85 2.99
CA LEU A 80 -7.40 13.33 3.67
C LEU A 80 -7.72 13.92 5.05
N GLU A 81 -8.77 14.73 5.16
CA GLU A 81 -9.27 15.28 6.43
C GLU A 81 -9.70 14.13 7.36
N ARG A 82 -10.47 13.17 6.82
CA ARG A 82 -10.87 11.99 7.59
C ARG A 82 -9.70 11.15 8.08
N PHE A 83 -8.63 11.03 7.26
CA PHE A 83 -7.39 10.36 7.68
C PHE A 83 -6.76 11.10 8.86
N GLY A 84 -6.67 12.44 8.79
CA GLY A 84 -6.16 13.27 9.88
C GLY A 84 -6.97 13.11 11.17
N ASP A 85 -8.30 13.06 11.07
CA ASP A 85 -9.20 12.87 12.22
C ASP A 85 -9.00 11.49 12.87
N LEU A 86 -8.82 10.43 12.07
CA LEU A 86 -8.65 9.06 12.57
C LEU A 86 -7.26 8.81 13.15
N PHE A 87 -6.21 9.26 12.48
CA PHE A 87 -4.83 8.89 12.80
C PHE A 87 -4.03 10.00 13.49
N GLY A 88 -4.58 11.22 13.63
CA GLY A 88 -3.89 12.36 14.26
C GLY A 88 -2.69 12.89 13.48
N ARG A 89 -2.51 12.48 12.23
CA ARG A 89 -1.36 12.83 11.36
C ARG A 89 -1.72 12.72 9.88
N TRP A 90 -0.87 13.29 9.02
CA TRP A 90 -0.99 13.06 7.58
C TRP A 90 -0.55 11.63 7.19
N PRO A 91 -1.07 11.09 6.08
CA PRO A 91 -0.63 9.79 5.60
C PRO A 91 0.84 9.81 5.21
N SER A 92 1.55 8.72 5.52
CA SER A 92 2.98 8.56 5.20
C SER A 92 3.22 8.34 3.70
N PHE A 93 2.22 7.88 2.96
CA PHE A 93 2.23 7.68 1.50
C PHE A 93 0.81 7.66 0.95
N LEU A 94 0.68 7.80 -0.37
CA LEU A 94 -0.58 7.75 -1.07
C LEU A 94 -0.60 6.63 -2.12
N ASN A 95 -1.68 5.87 -2.13
CA ASN A 95 -2.02 4.94 -3.20
C ASN A 95 -3.55 4.91 -3.40
N GLY A 96 -4.10 3.98 -4.17
CA GLY A 96 -5.54 3.97 -4.35
C GLY A 96 -6.10 2.62 -4.75
N HIS A 97 -7.28 2.34 -4.27
CA HIS A 97 -8.03 1.13 -4.54
C HIS A 97 -8.21 0.96 -6.06
N LYS A 98 -7.88 -0.23 -6.57
CA LYS A 98 -7.84 -0.52 -8.02
C LYS A 98 -7.02 0.51 -8.80
N HIS A 99 -5.96 1.02 -8.18
CA HIS A 99 -5.06 2.01 -8.77
C HIS A 99 -5.74 3.29 -9.27
N CYS A 100 -6.88 3.67 -8.68
CA CYS A 100 -7.65 4.85 -9.09
C CYS A 100 -6.84 6.15 -9.04
N HIS A 101 -5.88 6.26 -8.14
CA HIS A 101 -5.01 7.43 -7.96
C HIS A 101 -4.17 7.77 -9.22
N ALA A 102 -3.95 6.81 -10.10
CA ALA A 102 -3.20 7.01 -11.36
C ALA A 102 -4.10 7.32 -12.57
N ARG A 103 -5.42 7.37 -12.39
CA ARG A 103 -6.34 7.75 -13.47
C ARG A 103 -6.14 9.22 -13.86
N PRO A 104 -6.28 9.58 -15.14
CA PRO A 104 -6.03 10.94 -15.61
C PRO A 104 -6.76 12.03 -14.83
N GLU A 105 -8.02 11.77 -14.44
CA GLU A 105 -8.86 12.72 -13.69
C GLU A 105 -8.43 12.88 -12.23
N LEU A 106 -7.65 11.94 -11.69
CA LEU A 106 -7.21 11.91 -10.29
C LEU A 106 -5.72 12.18 -10.12
N ALA A 107 -4.91 11.89 -11.13
CA ALA A 107 -3.46 12.03 -11.03
C ALA A 107 -3.02 13.43 -10.60
N THR A 108 -3.61 14.49 -11.16
CA THR A 108 -3.28 15.87 -10.77
C THR A 108 -3.70 16.21 -9.32
N PRO A 109 -4.94 15.97 -8.86
CA PRO A 109 -5.30 16.14 -7.47
C PRO A 109 -4.43 15.34 -6.50
N VAL A 110 -4.11 14.09 -6.81
CA VAL A 110 -3.25 13.24 -5.96
C VAL A 110 -1.83 13.81 -5.89
N PHE A 111 -1.25 14.18 -7.02
CA PHE A 111 0.06 14.84 -7.09
C PHE A 111 0.10 16.12 -6.23
N GLN A 112 -0.88 17.02 -6.37
CA GLN A 112 -0.94 18.25 -5.60
C GLN A 112 -1.03 18.00 -4.10
N THR A 113 -1.81 16.99 -3.70
CA THR A 113 -1.92 16.56 -2.30
C THR A 113 -0.60 15.99 -1.81
N ALA A 114 0.03 15.09 -2.56
CA ALA A 114 1.32 14.50 -2.21
C ALA A 114 2.40 15.55 -2.00
N GLN A 115 2.48 16.53 -2.90
CA GLN A 115 3.42 17.65 -2.80
C GLN A 115 3.15 18.51 -1.54
N GLN A 116 1.89 18.77 -1.24
CA GLN A 116 1.49 19.58 -0.09
C GLN A 116 1.87 18.93 1.25
N ILE A 117 1.73 17.60 1.36
CA ILE A 117 2.01 16.85 2.61
C ILE A 117 3.39 16.19 2.64
N GLY A 118 4.17 16.29 1.55
CA GLY A 118 5.49 15.66 1.44
C GLY A 118 5.44 14.13 1.44
N ALA A 119 4.41 13.53 0.85
CA ALA A 119 4.22 12.08 0.84
C ALA A 119 4.60 11.45 -0.50
N PRO A 120 5.31 10.30 -0.52
CA PRO A 120 5.50 9.53 -1.73
C PRO A 120 4.18 8.97 -2.27
N VAL A 121 4.14 8.70 -3.58
CA VAL A 121 2.99 8.12 -4.28
C VAL A 121 3.39 6.82 -4.95
N ARG A 122 2.59 5.77 -4.79
CA ARG A 122 2.76 4.53 -5.55
C ARG A 122 2.67 4.81 -7.05
N SER A 123 3.67 4.40 -7.82
CA SER A 123 3.57 4.36 -9.28
C SER A 123 3.02 3.01 -9.74
N VAL A 124 2.18 3.02 -10.78
CA VAL A 124 1.52 1.81 -11.28
C VAL A 124 2.14 1.28 -12.58
N ASN A 125 2.92 2.09 -13.26
CA ASN A 125 3.64 1.75 -14.49
C ASN A 125 4.79 2.73 -14.72
N PRO A 126 5.68 2.48 -15.70
CA PRO A 126 6.82 3.35 -15.98
C PRO A 126 6.45 4.80 -16.33
N ASP A 127 5.39 5.00 -17.11
CA ASP A 127 4.96 6.35 -17.54
C ASP A 127 4.44 7.16 -16.35
N HIS A 128 3.63 6.54 -15.47
CA HIS A 128 3.16 7.18 -14.24
C HIS A 128 4.32 7.51 -13.31
N ARG A 129 5.31 6.62 -13.19
CA ARG A 129 6.53 6.85 -12.40
C ARG A 129 7.32 8.03 -12.92
N GLN A 130 7.57 8.08 -14.23
CA GLN A 130 8.27 9.19 -14.86
C GLN A 130 7.53 10.51 -14.63
N TRP A 131 6.21 10.51 -14.82
CA TRP A 131 5.35 11.68 -14.62
C TRP A 131 5.41 12.24 -13.19
N LEU A 132 5.43 11.35 -12.18
CA LEU A 132 5.57 11.72 -10.75
C LEU A 132 6.96 12.31 -10.47
N ARG A 133 8.04 11.65 -10.93
CA ARG A 133 9.43 12.07 -10.71
C ARG A 133 9.75 13.41 -11.34
N GLU A 134 9.28 13.65 -12.55
CA GLU A 134 9.42 14.95 -13.23
C GLU A 134 8.78 16.11 -12.44
N ARG A 135 7.90 15.79 -11.51
CA ARG A 135 7.20 16.74 -10.61
C ARG A 135 7.73 16.74 -9.19
N GLY A 136 8.85 16.05 -8.94
CA GLY A 136 9.49 16.01 -7.63
C GLY A 136 8.74 15.17 -6.60
N ILE A 137 7.94 14.18 -7.03
CA ILE A 137 7.28 13.24 -6.14
C ILE A 137 8.07 11.94 -6.06
N ASP A 138 8.44 11.56 -4.85
CA ASP A 138 9.05 10.26 -4.56
C ASP A 138 8.09 9.11 -4.90
N THR A 139 8.63 8.08 -5.55
CA THR A 139 7.85 6.92 -5.97
C THR A 139 8.75 5.69 -6.14
N PRO A 140 8.30 4.48 -5.77
CA PRO A 140 9.06 3.26 -5.96
C PRO A 140 9.50 3.03 -7.42
N ASP A 141 10.66 2.40 -7.59
CA ASP A 141 11.21 2.04 -8.91
C ASP A 141 10.42 0.93 -9.58
N LEU A 142 9.88 0.02 -8.77
CA LEU A 142 9.10 -1.11 -9.24
C LEU A 142 7.92 -1.38 -8.30
N LEU A 143 6.75 -1.59 -8.87
CA LEU A 143 5.60 -2.18 -8.19
C LEU A 143 5.47 -3.63 -8.63
N ILE A 144 5.46 -4.54 -7.67
CA ILE A 144 5.17 -5.97 -7.87
C ILE A 144 3.99 -6.39 -7.02
N GLY A 145 3.43 -7.53 -7.33
CA GLY A 145 2.29 -8.08 -6.63
C GLY A 145 1.14 -8.41 -7.56
N ARG A 146 0.07 -8.88 -6.98
CA ARG A 146 -1.09 -9.38 -7.69
C ARG A 146 -1.98 -8.23 -8.16
N MET A 147 -2.05 -8.00 -9.47
CA MET A 147 -2.96 -7.03 -10.10
C MET A 147 -4.35 -7.62 -10.32
N GLU A 148 -4.43 -8.95 -10.46
CA GLU A 148 -5.67 -9.72 -10.62
C GLU A 148 -5.67 -10.92 -9.68
N SER A 149 -6.84 -11.31 -9.18
CA SER A 149 -7.01 -12.40 -8.21
C SER A 149 -6.47 -13.77 -8.65
N ARG A 150 -6.29 -13.98 -9.94
CA ARG A 150 -5.79 -15.24 -10.52
C ARG A 150 -4.26 -15.28 -10.67
N GLN A 151 -3.58 -14.16 -10.51
CA GLN A 151 -2.12 -14.12 -10.59
C GLN A 151 -1.48 -14.82 -9.37
N PRO A 152 -0.23 -15.35 -9.48
CA PRO A 152 0.49 -15.90 -8.35
C PRO A 152 0.62 -14.91 -7.19
N ALA A 153 0.51 -15.39 -5.96
CA ALA A 153 0.70 -14.57 -4.77
C ALA A 153 2.19 -14.24 -4.51
N GLU A 154 3.10 -15.15 -4.89
CA GLU A 154 4.56 -14.94 -4.79
C GLU A 154 5.10 -14.46 -6.15
N PRO A 155 5.42 -13.15 -6.30
CA PRO A 155 6.00 -12.64 -7.54
C PRO A 155 7.39 -13.20 -7.79
N PRO A 156 7.75 -13.53 -9.05
CA PRO A 156 9.07 -14.08 -9.38
C PRO A 156 10.22 -13.09 -9.09
N GLU A 157 9.96 -11.79 -9.10
CA GLU A 157 10.91 -10.72 -8.81
C GLU A 157 11.48 -10.79 -7.40
N LEU A 158 10.76 -11.40 -6.45
CA LEU A 158 11.26 -11.61 -5.08
C LEU A 158 12.53 -12.46 -5.01
N ARG A 159 12.77 -13.30 -6.01
CA ARG A 159 13.98 -14.14 -6.05
C ARG A 159 15.23 -13.36 -6.41
N ASN A 160 15.10 -12.28 -7.14
CA ASN A 160 16.18 -11.40 -7.54
C ASN A 160 15.64 -9.97 -7.72
N PRO A 161 15.42 -9.21 -6.61
CA PRO A 161 14.92 -7.86 -6.69
C PRO A 161 15.89 -6.96 -7.48
N PRO A 162 15.38 -6.07 -8.34
CA PRO A 162 16.21 -5.12 -9.06
C PRO A 162 16.86 -4.10 -8.11
N GLN A 163 17.80 -3.32 -8.64
CA GLN A 163 18.32 -2.15 -7.92
C GLN A 163 17.22 -1.11 -7.72
N GLY A 164 17.30 -0.36 -6.62
CA GLY A 164 16.32 0.65 -6.25
C GLY A 164 15.27 0.16 -5.25
N ILE A 165 14.17 0.89 -5.17
CA ILE A 165 13.06 0.63 -4.24
C ILE A 165 11.99 -0.18 -4.96
N THR A 166 11.77 -1.41 -4.52
CA THR A 166 10.67 -2.27 -4.97
C THR A 166 9.56 -2.27 -3.93
N GLU A 167 8.36 -1.88 -4.34
CA GLU A 167 7.16 -2.03 -3.53
C GLU A 167 6.45 -3.34 -3.90
N TRP A 168 6.26 -4.22 -2.90
CA TRP A 168 5.41 -5.40 -3.05
C TRP A 168 4.04 -5.13 -2.44
N MET A 169 3.05 -4.95 -3.30
CA MET A 169 1.65 -4.80 -2.94
C MET A 169 1.04 -6.17 -2.62
N VAL A 170 0.45 -6.29 -1.44
CA VAL A 170 -0.24 -7.50 -0.97
C VAL A 170 -1.62 -7.15 -0.42
N HIS A 171 -2.52 -8.12 -0.42
CA HIS A 171 -3.85 -7.99 0.16
C HIS A 171 -4.12 -9.13 1.17
N PRO A 172 -3.34 -9.24 2.27
CA PRO A 172 -3.52 -10.34 3.21
C PRO A 172 -4.89 -10.25 3.90
N GLY A 173 -5.52 -11.40 4.13
CA GLY A 173 -6.81 -11.45 4.80
C GLY A 173 -7.25 -12.88 5.11
N HIS A 174 -8.05 -13.06 6.15
CA HIS A 174 -8.75 -14.31 6.38
C HIS A 174 -9.97 -14.38 5.48
N ARG A 175 -10.16 -15.55 4.87
CA ARG A 175 -11.27 -15.78 3.97
C ARG A 175 -12.62 -15.58 4.67
N ASP A 176 -13.52 -14.84 4.01
CA ASP A 176 -14.85 -14.54 4.50
C ASP A 176 -15.81 -14.35 3.32
N LYS A 177 -16.70 -15.32 3.13
CA LYS A 177 -17.64 -15.34 1.99
C LYS A 177 -18.65 -14.18 2.04
N ASP A 178 -18.92 -13.66 3.23
CA ASP A 178 -19.89 -12.59 3.44
C ASP A 178 -19.35 -11.22 3.04
N SER A 179 -18.05 -11.11 2.82
CA SER A 179 -17.40 -9.89 2.33
C SER A 179 -17.84 -9.46 0.93
N GLY A 180 -18.33 -10.39 0.12
CA GLY A 180 -18.66 -10.15 -1.30
C GLY A 180 -17.48 -9.82 -2.20
N SER A 181 -16.24 -9.91 -1.71
CA SER A 181 -15.03 -9.57 -2.45
C SER A 181 -14.65 -10.66 -3.45
N SER A 182 -14.40 -10.28 -4.70
CA SER A 182 -13.82 -11.21 -5.70
C SER A 182 -12.38 -11.64 -5.36
N TYR A 183 -11.71 -10.93 -4.44
CA TYR A 183 -10.37 -11.21 -3.94
C TYR A 183 -10.34 -12.08 -2.69
N ASP A 184 -11.48 -12.52 -2.16
CA ASP A 184 -11.58 -13.25 -0.88
C ASP A 184 -10.59 -14.43 -0.77
N ARG A 185 -10.54 -15.27 -1.82
CA ARG A 185 -9.56 -16.38 -1.88
C ARG A 185 -8.11 -15.87 -2.01
N ALA A 186 -7.89 -14.89 -2.87
CA ALA A 186 -6.56 -14.34 -3.12
C ALA A 186 -5.95 -13.72 -1.85
N ARG A 187 -6.75 -13.12 -0.99
CA ARG A 187 -6.31 -12.54 0.29
C ARG A 187 -5.75 -13.60 1.23
N GLN A 188 -6.41 -14.76 1.33
CA GLN A 188 -5.90 -15.87 2.13
C GLN A 188 -4.60 -16.44 1.55
N GLU A 189 -4.48 -16.50 0.22
CA GLU A 189 -3.26 -16.93 -0.44
C GLU A 189 -2.09 -15.96 -0.20
N ASP A 190 -2.35 -14.64 -0.24
CA ASP A 190 -1.34 -13.62 0.09
C ASP A 190 -0.87 -13.77 1.53
N LEU A 191 -1.78 -13.94 2.49
CA LEU A 191 -1.42 -14.18 3.89
C LEU A 191 -0.56 -15.44 4.06
N ALA A 192 -0.93 -16.54 3.40
CA ALA A 192 -0.19 -17.79 3.47
C ALA A 192 1.23 -17.67 2.87
N VAL A 193 1.40 -16.91 1.78
CA VAL A 193 2.71 -16.63 1.19
C VAL A 193 3.58 -15.80 2.12
N LEU A 194 3.03 -14.76 2.74
CA LEU A 194 3.75 -13.95 3.73
C LEU A 194 4.23 -14.81 4.90
N GLN A 195 3.37 -15.67 5.45
CA GLN A 195 3.74 -16.61 6.51
C GLN A 195 4.89 -17.54 6.09
N LYS A 196 4.81 -18.12 4.89
CA LYS A 196 5.84 -19.00 4.35
C LYS A 196 7.18 -18.28 4.19
N ILE A 197 7.17 -17.05 3.68
CA ILE A 197 8.37 -16.25 3.49
C ILE A 197 9.02 -15.91 4.84
N MET A 198 8.23 -15.54 5.84
CA MET A 198 8.75 -15.26 7.18
C MET A 198 9.31 -16.50 7.87
N LEU A 199 8.72 -17.67 7.67
CA LEU A 199 9.29 -18.92 8.16
C LEU A 199 10.63 -19.23 7.50
N ARG A 200 10.76 -19.06 6.17
CA ARG A 200 12.03 -19.24 5.46
C ARG A 200 13.10 -18.27 5.96
N ALA A 201 12.76 -17.00 6.16
CA ALA A 201 13.69 -15.99 6.67
C ALA A 201 14.21 -16.28 8.09
N ARG A 202 13.52 -17.11 8.88
CA ARG A 202 13.95 -17.56 10.21
C ARG A 202 14.93 -18.75 10.17
N TYR A 203 14.83 -19.61 9.17
CA TYR A 203 15.54 -20.89 9.12
C TYR A 203 16.55 -21.00 7.98
N ASP A 204 16.40 -20.19 6.92
CA ASP A 204 17.27 -20.17 5.75
C ASP A 204 17.90 -18.79 5.57
N GLU A 205 18.85 -18.67 4.66
CA GLU A 205 19.41 -17.39 4.24
C GLU A 205 18.32 -16.43 3.76
N PRO A 206 18.51 -15.08 3.88
CA PRO A 206 17.49 -14.11 3.53
C PRO A 206 16.95 -14.35 2.12
N VAL A 207 15.64 -14.48 2.02
CA VAL A 207 14.91 -14.86 0.78
C VAL A 207 15.17 -13.90 -0.39
N TRP A 208 15.64 -12.70 -0.09
CA TRP A 208 15.92 -11.62 -1.05
C TRP A 208 17.40 -11.26 -1.17
N GLY A 209 18.32 -12.09 -0.72
CA GLY A 209 19.76 -11.80 -0.77
C GLY A 209 20.11 -10.52 -0.03
N ASP A 210 20.61 -9.50 -0.75
CA ASP A 210 21.01 -8.21 -0.21
C ASP A 210 19.88 -7.15 -0.18
N ALA A 211 18.65 -7.51 -0.53
CA ALA A 211 17.51 -6.59 -0.43
C ALA A 211 17.15 -6.30 1.03
N ARG A 212 17.01 -5.05 1.36
CA ARG A 212 16.56 -4.61 2.68
C ARG A 212 15.06 -4.39 2.69
N ARG A 213 14.42 -4.78 3.78
CA ARG A 213 13.05 -4.36 4.08
C ARG A 213 13.10 -3.01 4.77
N SER A 214 12.28 -2.08 4.30
CA SER A 214 12.17 -0.73 4.85
C SER A 214 10.78 -0.19 4.58
N THR A 215 10.39 0.81 5.33
CA THR A 215 9.19 1.58 5.02
C THR A 215 9.44 2.50 3.83
N LEU A 216 8.39 2.92 3.12
CA LEU A 216 8.54 3.82 1.96
C LEU A 216 9.24 5.12 2.36
N LYS A 217 8.83 5.73 3.48
CA LYS A 217 9.43 6.95 3.98
C LYS A 217 10.92 6.78 4.30
N ALA A 218 11.29 5.70 5.01
CA ALA A 218 12.68 5.41 5.35
C ALA A 218 13.53 5.07 4.11
N ALA A 219 12.94 4.38 3.10
CA ALA A 219 13.62 4.06 1.86
C ALA A 219 14.04 5.32 1.10
N PHE A 220 13.17 6.30 0.94
CA PHE A 220 13.49 7.57 0.29
C PHE A 220 14.47 8.43 1.09
N SER A 221 14.39 8.41 2.43
CA SER A 221 15.34 9.14 3.28
C SER A 221 16.77 8.59 3.20
N GLN A 222 16.96 7.29 2.90
CA GLN A 222 18.28 6.69 2.73
C GLN A 222 18.92 7.07 1.38
N GLU A 223 18.15 7.21 0.30
CA GLU A 223 18.70 7.63 -1.01
C GLU A 223 19.28 9.05 -0.97
N THR A 224 18.66 9.96 -0.21
CA THR A 224 19.17 11.35 -0.09
C THR A 224 20.44 11.47 0.74
N ALA A 225 20.78 10.47 1.56
CA ALA A 225 22.01 10.47 2.37
C ALA A 225 23.23 9.87 1.63
N GLU A 226 23.01 9.12 0.54
CA GLU A 226 24.06 8.48 -0.27
C GLU A 226 24.37 9.25 -1.58
N SER A 227 23.66 10.33 -1.86
CA SER A 227 23.85 11.23 -3.02
C SER A 227 24.54 12.52 -2.63
#